data_1f00f4ce8930c6fd23024f25349c8857
#
_entry.id   1f00f4ce8930c6fd23024f25349c8857
#
_cell.length_a   1.000
_cell.length_b   1.000
_cell.length_c   1.000
_cell.angle_alpha   90.00
_cell.angle_beta   90.00
_cell.angle_gamma   90.00
#
_symmetry.space_group_name_H-M   'P 1'
#
loop_
_entity.id
_entity.type
_entity.pdbx_description
1 polymer ?
#
loop_
_entity_poly.entity_id
_entity_poly.type
_entity_poly.pdbx_seq_one_letter_code
_entity_poly.pdbx_strand_id
1 'polypeptide(L)'
;EKVQLPEADLRGIEFELQNIQTQINFVNLNLNKVDNNIDNLHAQINALSEQIAAFERKQMLENRLGQAETKIVKIRQEIENKFGHYAKIRRLTTGILQGTDLGIIKKETISNVTEKTMISTPGYWLAPCLVALSAWISDDKDLADKAVKEAIKRNDEKTSLFFGLICRRANRKAASLKWFQRYLENQDSRHLDRKAVIVIDAFVSGLLGADSESLISQQISKWIEEIMNEGNSMEQQMEQWKNTIALKKPYEVKLDYPYLEKYSL
;
A
#
# COMPACT_ATOMS: atom_id res chain seq x y z
N GLU A 1 -71.21 -74.55 32.35
CA GLU A 1 -70.27 -75.64 31.95
C GLU A 1 -68.84 -75.09 31.96
N LYS A 2 -68.07 -75.58 32.97
CA LYS A 2 -66.61 -75.26 33.00
C LYS A 2 -65.94 -76.32 32.16
N VAL A 3 -65.48 -75.96 31.02
CA VAL A 3 -64.65 -76.82 30.17
C VAL A 3 -63.28 -76.89 30.84
N GLN A 4 -62.99 -78.06 31.49
CA GLN A 4 -61.66 -78.39 31.93
C GLN A 4 -60.84 -78.80 30.71
N LEU A 5 -59.90 -77.96 30.32
CA LEU A 5 -58.89 -78.35 29.34
C LEU A 5 -58.03 -79.50 29.86
N PRO A 6 -57.69 -80.48 29.01
CA PRO A 6 -56.80 -81.57 29.42
C PRO A 6 -55.45 -81.03 29.85
N GLU A 7 -54.86 -81.57 30.94
CA GLU A 7 -53.52 -81.15 31.45
C GLU A 7 -52.43 -81.16 30.38
N ALA A 8 -52.52 -82.05 29.39
CA ALA A 8 -51.61 -82.17 28.28
C ALA A 8 -51.64 -80.95 27.31
N ASP A 9 -52.88 -80.42 27.11
CA ASP A 9 -53.02 -79.21 26.24
C ASP A 9 -52.50 -77.95 26.92
N LEU A 10 -52.67 -77.85 28.28
CA LEU A 10 -52.11 -76.74 29.05
C LEU A 10 -50.58 -76.75 29.05
N ARG A 11 -49.91 -77.91 29.15
CA ARG A 11 -48.44 -78.02 29.02
C ARG A 11 -47.94 -77.69 27.61
N GLY A 12 -48.71 -78.09 26.62
CA GLY A 12 -48.41 -77.67 25.23
C GLY A 12 -48.43 -76.18 25.04
N ILE A 13 -49.43 -75.51 25.51
CA ILE A 13 -49.59 -74.06 25.48
C ILE A 13 -48.44 -73.36 26.25
N GLU A 14 -48.13 -73.89 27.45
CA GLU A 14 -47.05 -73.37 28.29
C GLU A 14 -45.67 -73.45 27.56
N PHE A 15 -45.39 -74.54 26.87
CA PHE A 15 -44.17 -74.71 26.04
C PHE A 15 -44.15 -73.80 24.86
N GLU A 16 -45.26 -73.57 24.14
CA GLU A 16 -45.37 -72.62 23.06
C GLU A 16 -45.18 -71.18 23.54
N LEU A 17 -45.78 -70.84 24.70
CA LEU A 17 -45.56 -69.51 25.30
C LEU A 17 -44.10 -69.23 25.69
N GLN A 18 -43.38 -70.23 26.23
CA GLN A 18 -41.96 -70.11 26.54
C GLN A 18 -41.12 -69.94 25.24
N ASN A 19 -41.49 -70.67 24.18
CA ASN A 19 -40.83 -70.58 22.88
C ASN A 19 -41.05 -69.17 22.28
N ILE A 20 -42.25 -68.67 22.29
CA ILE A 20 -42.60 -67.29 21.86
C ILE A 20 -41.85 -66.26 22.71
N GLN A 21 -41.78 -66.44 24.01
CA GLN A 21 -41.00 -65.53 24.87
C GLN A 21 -39.55 -65.54 24.54
N THR A 22 -38.98 -66.68 24.21
CA THR A 22 -37.56 -66.79 23.76
C THR A 22 -37.35 -66.13 22.41
N GLN A 23 -38.25 -66.26 21.45
CA GLN A 23 -38.22 -65.58 20.16
C GLN A 23 -38.34 -64.05 20.31
N ILE A 24 -39.26 -63.60 21.23
CA ILE A 24 -39.38 -62.15 21.50
C ILE A 24 -38.09 -61.59 22.07
N ASN A 25 -37.44 -62.29 23.00
CA ASN A 25 -36.18 -61.89 23.60
C ASN A 25 -35.07 -61.83 22.52
N PHE A 26 -35.00 -62.78 21.59
CA PHE A 26 -34.06 -62.80 20.50
C PHE A 26 -34.31 -61.62 19.52
N VAL A 27 -35.56 -61.32 19.17
CA VAL A 27 -35.94 -60.18 18.34
C VAL A 27 -35.54 -58.86 19.03
N ASN A 28 -35.81 -58.74 20.34
CA ASN A 28 -35.42 -57.54 21.09
C ASN A 28 -33.90 -57.34 21.13
N LEU A 29 -33.11 -58.41 21.28
CA LEU A 29 -31.66 -58.34 21.21
C LEU A 29 -31.16 -57.89 19.80
N ASN A 30 -31.82 -58.39 18.76
CA ASN A 30 -31.49 -57.97 17.40
C ASN A 30 -31.91 -56.51 17.11
N LEU A 31 -33.06 -56.07 17.62
CA LEU A 31 -33.46 -54.66 17.50
C LEU A 31 -32.47 -53.73 18.21
N ASN A 32 -32.03 -54.08 19.42
CA ASN A 32 -31.01 -53.30 20.12
C ASN A 32 -29.68 -53.23 19.35
N LYS A 33 -29.29 -54.33 18.67
CA LYS A 33 -28.09 -54.32 17.79
C LYS A 33 -28.31 -53.41 16.56
N VAL A 34 -29.49 -53.43 15.96
CA VAL A 34 -29.83 -52.57 14.83
C VAL A 34 -29.82 -51.10 15.25
N ASP A 35 -30.42 -50.74 16.38
CA ASP A 35 -30.40 -49.38 16.90
C ASP A 35 -28.99 -48.87 17.16
N ASN A 36 -28.13 -49.69 17.82
CA ASN A 36 -26.73 -49.34 18.02
C ASN A 36 -25.96 -49.15 16.69
N ASN A 37 -26.27 -49.95 15.66
CA ASN A 37 -25.69 -49.79 14.35
C ASN A 37 -26.17 -48.51 13.65
N ILE A 38 -27.45 -48.15 13.80
CA ILE A 38 -28.02 -46.92 13.27
C ILE A 38 -27.37 -45.70 13.93
N ASP A 39 -27.18 -45.69 15.24
CA ASP A 39 -26.51 -44.63 15.96
C ASP A 39 -25.05 -44.48 15.53
N ASN A 40 -24.36 -45.60 15.35
CA ASN A 40 -22.98 -45.57 14.84
C ASN A 40 -22.89 -45.04 13.39
N LEU A 41 -23.84 -45.43 12.51
CA LEU A 41 -23.93 -44.90 11.16
C LEU A 41 -24.24 -43.40 11.14
N HIS A 42 -25.14 -42.93 12.03
CA HIS A 42 -25.41 -41.51 12.17
C HIS A 42 -24.15 -40.72 12.59
N ALA A 43 -23.42 -41.25 13.58
CA ALA A 43 -22.16 -40.63 14.00
C ALA A 43 -21.12 -40.57 12.85
N GLN A 44 -21.00 -41.64 12.05
CA GLN A 44 -20.10 -41.67 10.88
C GLN A 44 -20.56 -40.70 9.80
N ILE A 45 -21.86 -40.57 9.51
CA ILE A 45 -22.40 -39.62 8.54
C ILE A 45 -22.12 -38.20 8.99
N ASN A 46 -22.31 -37.87 10.25
CA ASN A 46 -22.01 -36.54 10.78
C ASN A 46 -20.51 -36.20 10.67
N ALA A 47 -19.64 -37.14 11.05
CA ALA A 47 -18.20 -36.95 10.91
C ALA A 47 -17.77 -36.78 9.46
N LEU A 48 -18.34 -37.55 8.54
CA LEU A 48 -18.05 -37.41 7.09
C LEU A 48 -18.57 -36.06 6.56
N SER A 49 -19.73 -35.60 6.98
CA SER A 49 -20.29 -34.31 6.61
C SER A 49 -19.37 -33.13 7.05
N GLU A 50 -18.84 -33.20 8.27
CA GLU A 50 -17.88 -32.21 8.76
C GLU A 50 -16.57 -32.24 7.96
N GLN A 51 -16.07 -33.42 7.60
CA GLN A 51 -14.87 -33.57 6.77
C GLN A 51 -15.08 -32.97 5.37
N ILE A 52 -16.24 -33.22 4.76
CA ILE A 52 -16.59 -32.64 3.46
C ILE A 52 -16.64 -31.12 3.55
N ALA A 53 -17.30 -30.57 4.56
CA ALA A 53 -17.38 -29.11 4.75
C ALA A 53 -16.00 -28.48 5.01
N ALA A 54 -15.12 -29.17 5.72
CA ALA A 54 -13.73 -28.71 5.93
C ALA A 54 -12.92 -28.76 4.62
N PHE A 55 -13.10 -29.82 3.82
CA PHE A 55 -12.44 -29.96 2.52
C PHE A 55 -12.90 -28.87 1.54
N GLU A 56 -14.21 -28.60 1.45
CA GLU A 56 -14.75 -27.54 0.60
C GLU A 56 -14.21 -26.16 0.97
N ARG A 57 -14.14 -25.86 2.29
CA ARG A 57 -13.55 -24.62 2.77
C ARG A 57 -12.07 -24.50 2.36
N LYS A 58 -11.29 -25.57 2.52
CA LYS A 58 -9.89 -25.60 2.13
C LYS A 58 -9.73 -25.36 0.62
N GLN A 59 -10.50 -26.06 -0.20
CA GLN A 59 -10.48 -25.91 -1.64
C GLN A 59 -10.87 -24.48 -2.11
N MET A 60 -11.87 -23.88 -1.44
CA MET A 60 -12.25 -22.49 -1.71
C MET A 60 -11.11 -21.52 -1.37
N LEU A 61 -10.40 -21.71 -0.26
CA LEU A 61 -9.25 -20.90 0.13
C LEU A 61 -8.09 -21.05 -0.84
N GLU A 62 -7.78 -22.27 -1.25
CA GLU A 62 -6.72 -22.55 -2.25
C GLU A 62 -7.03 -21.89 -3.60
N ASN A 63 -8.28 -21.96 -4.05
CA ASN A 63 -8.71 -21.29 -5.28
C ASN A 63 -8.60 -19.75 -5.17
N ARG A 64 -8.99 -19.18 -4.04
CA ARG A 64 -8.84 -17.73 -3.78
C ARG A 64 -7.37 -17.31 -3.74
N LEU A 65 -6.51 -18.12 -3.12
CA LEU A 65 -5.07 -17.87 -3.08
C LEU A 65 -4.48 -17.87 -4.49
N GLY A 66 -4.77 -18.88 -5.30
CA GLY A 66 -4.31 -18.95 -6.69
C GLY A 66 -4.78 -17.77 -7.55
N GLN A 67 -6.04 -17.32 -7.37
CA GLN A 67 -6.55 -16.13 -8.04
C GLN A 67 -5.82 -14.85 -7.57
N ALA A 68 -5.52 -14.75 -6.27
CA ALA A 68 -4.79 -13.59 -5.73
C ALA A 68 -3.35 -13.56 -6.25
N GLU A 69 -2.66 -14.69 -6.29
CA GLU A 69 -1.31 -14.81 -6.86
C GLU A 69 -1.28 -14.42 -8.33
N THR A 70 -2.23 -14.90 -9.12
CA THR A 70 -2.36 -14.53 -10.54
C THR A 70 -2.57 -13.03 -10.71
N LYS A 71 -3.43 -12.41 -9.89
CA LYS A 71 -3.63 -10.95 -9.89
C LYS A 71 -2.35 -10.19 -9.53
N ILE A 72 -1.60 -10.66 -8.53
CA ILE A 72 -0.33 -10.04 -8.13
C ILE A 72 0.68 -10.07 -9.29
N VAL A 73 0.82 -11.20 -9.98
CA VAL A 73 1.72 -11.33 -11.14
C VAL A 73 1.30 -10.35 -12.23
N LYS A 74 0.01 -10.30 -12.56
CA LYS A 74 -0.52 -9.38 -13.58
C LYS A 74 -0.25 -7.90 -13.22
N ILE A 75 -0.53 -7.50 -11.99
CA ILE A 75 -0.29 -6.14 -11.52
C ILE A 75 1.21 -5.80 -11.56
N ARG A 76 2.08 -6.72 -11.15
CA ARG A 76 3.54 -6.53 -11.25
C ARG A 76 3.99 -6.33 -12.69
N GLN A 77 3.47 -7.11 -13.63
CA GLN A 77 3.78 -6.94 -15.06
C GLN A 77 3.28 -5.59 -15.59
N GLU A 78 2.08 -5.15 -15.21
CA GLU A 78 1.56 -3.83 -15.58
C GLU A 78 2.39 -2.69 -15.00
N ILE A 79 2.83 -2.81 -13.75
CA ILE A 79 3.74 -1.84 -13.11
C ILE A 79 5.08 -1.80 -13.85
N GLU A 80 5.67 -2.97 -14.14
CA GLU A 80 6.94 -3.04 -14.86
C GLU A 80 6.84 -2.44 -16.26
N ASN A 81 5.77 -2.76 -17.00
CA ASN A 81 5.54 -2.22 -18.33
C ASN A 81 5.34 -0.70 -18.33
N LYS A 82 4.59 -0.16 -17.33
CA LYS A 82 4.31 1.29 -17.25
C LYS A 82 5.46 2.08 -16.64
N PHE A 83 6.12 1.55 -15.62
CA PHE A 83 7.02 2.29 -14.73
C PHE A 83 8.44 1.73 -14.63
N GLY A 84 8.74 0.57 -15.22
CA GLY A 84 10.05 -0.08 -15.15
C GLY A 84 11.18 0.82 -15.66
N HIS A 85 10.92 1.57 -16.72
CA HIS A 85 11.86 2.54 -17.27
C HIS A 85 12.15 3.72 -16.32
N TYR A 86 11.23 4.03 -15.38
CA TYR A 86 11.42 5.12 -14.42
C TYR A 86 12.58 4.85 -13.45
N ALA A 87 12.78 3.60 -13.06
CA ALA A 87 13.90 3.20 -12.22
C ALA A 87 15.26 3.42 -12.92
N LYS A 88 15.33 3.13 -14.21
CA LYS A 88 16.52 3.37 -15.04
C LYS A 88 16.85 4.87 -15.10
N ILE A 89 15.84 5.72 -15.34
CA ILE A 89 16.01 7.17 -15.39
C ILE A 89 16.49 7.72 -14.05
N ARG A 90 15.90 7.29 -12.93
CA ARG A 90 16.36 7.70 -11.59
C ARG A 90 17.83 7.34 -11.34
N ARG A 91 18.24 6.12 -11.67
CA ARG A 91 19.65 5.67 -11.52
C ARG A 91 20.59 6.50 -12.40
N LEU A 92 20.23 6.77 -13.65
CA LEU A 92 21.03 7.60 -14.55
C LEU A 92 21.14 9.03 -14.03
N THR A 93 20.03 9.64 -13.57
CA THR A 93 20.03 10.98 -12.99
C THR A 93 20.95 11.05 -11.77
N THR A 94 20.82 10.08 -10.84
CA THR A 94 21.70 10.00 -9.67
C THR A 94 23.16 9.83 -10.07
N GLY A 95 23.46 8.96 -11.05
CA GLY A 95 24.82 8.73 -11.53
C GLY A 95 25.44 9.98 -12.17
N ILE A 96 24.68 10.73 -12.97
CA ILE A 96 25.16 11.99 -13.56
C ILE A 96 25.42 13.03 -12.47
N LEU A 97 24.52 13.19 -11.50
CA LEU A 97 24.71 14.14 -10.41
C LEU A 97 25.94 13.81 -9.56
N GLN A 98 26.14 12.53 -9.21
CA GLN A 98 27.32 12.09 -8.48
C GLN A 98 28.60 12.24 -9.29
N GLY A 99 28.55 11.90 -10.59
CA GLY A 99 29.69 12.07 -11.48
C GLY A 99 30.09 13.54 -11.70
N THR A 100 29.10 14.45 -11.72
CA THR A 100 29.33 15.89 -11.82
C THR A 100 30.12 16.42 -10.62
N ASP A 101 29.75 15.98 -9.40
CA ASP A 101 30.47 16.38 -8.17
C ASP A 101 31.93 15.92 -8.15
N LEU A 102 32.18 14.75 -8.70
CA LEU A 102 33.53 14.16 -8.73
C LEU A 102 34.38 14.61 -9.93
N GLY A 103 33.80 15.41 -10.86
CA GLY A 103 34.46 15.81 -12.08
C GLY A 103 34.80 14.67 -13.06
N ILE A 104 34.16 13.49 -12.89
CA ILE A 104 34.55 12.24 -13.59
C ILE A 104 33.55 11.90 -14.70
N ILE A 105 32.62 12.77 -15.08
CA ILE A 105 31.63 12.41 -16.11
C ILE A 105 32.33 12.25 -17.46
N LYS A 106 32.33 11.01 -17.96
CA LYS A 106 32.74 10.75 -19.33
C LYS A 106 31.65 11.27 -20.27
N LYS A 107 32.07 11.98 -21.33
CA LYS A 107 31.17 12.50 -22.40
C LYS A 107 30.27 11.37 -22.97
N GLU A 108 30.77 10.14 -23.02
CA GLU A 108 30.03 8.94 -23.48
C GLU A 108 28.81 8.60 -22.61
N THR A 109 28.91 8.85 -21.31
CA THR A 109 27.76 8.59 -20.40
C THR A 109 26.64 9.59 -20.64
N ILE A 110 27.02 10.84 -21.01
CA ILE A 110 26.09 11.93 -21.31
C ILE A 110 25.46 11.72 -22.69
N SER A 111 26.25 11.31 -23.70
CA SER A 111 25.75 11.07 -25.06
C SER A 111 24.74 9.92 -25.17
N ASN A 112 24.74 9.00 -24.22
CA ASN A 112 23.73 7.95 -24.15
C ASN A 112 22.36 8.41 -23.61
N VAL A 113 22.31 9.64 -23.05
CA VAL A 113 21.07 10.27 -22.61
C VAL A 113 20.53 11.13 -23.74
N THR A 114 19.80 10.53 -24.63
CA THR A 114 19.29 11.16 -25.85
C THR A 114 17.79 11.46 -25.72
N GLU A 115 17.24 12.18 -26.69
CA GLU A 115 15.80 12.38 -26.88
C GLU A 115 15.01 11.07 -26.85
N LYS A 116 15.62 9.97 -27.25
CA LYS A 116 15.05 8.61 -27.15
C LYS A 116 14.63 8.26 -25.73
N THR A 117 15.35 8.76 -24.72
CA THR A 117 14.98 8.56 -23.31
C THR A 117 13.68 9.29 -22.94
N MET A 118 13.44 10.48 -23.51
CA MET A 118 12.18 11.21 -23.33
C MET A 118 11.01 10.51 -24.03
N ILE A 119 11.25 9.95 -25.22
CA ILE A 119 10.23 9.26 -26.01
C ILE A 119 9.83 7.93 -25.34
N SER A 120 10.79 7.21 -24.80
CA SER A 120 10.52 5.92 -24.13
C SER A 120 9.72 6.02 -22.84
N THR A 121 9.59 7.22 -22.25
CA THR A 121 8.89 7.48 -21.00
C THR A 121 8.02 8.73 -21.07
N PRO A 122 6.96 8.74 -21.90
CA PRO A 122 6.21 9.96 -22.22
C PRO A 122 5.51 10.60 -21.02
N GLY A 123 5.17 9.83 -19.98
CA GLY A 123 4.52 10.35 -18.76
C GLY A 123 5.47 10.74 -17.64
N TYR A 124 6.79 10.49 -17.77
CA TYR A 124 7.72 10.69 -16.66
C TYR A 124 8.46 12.03 -16.76
N TRP A 125 8.17 12.93 -15.82
CA TRP A 125 8.73 14.29 -15.78
C TRP A 125 10.27 14.34 -15.64
N LEU A 126 10.88 13.35 -14.94
CA LEU A 126 12.32 13.33 -14.70
C LEU A 126 13.12 12.99 -15.97
N ALA A 127 12.51 12.33 -16.97
CA ALA A 127 13.20 12.00 -18.20
C ALA A 127 13.69 13.25 -18.99
N PRO A 128 12.83 14.23 -19.28
CA PRO A 128 13.29 15.47 -19.89
C PRO A 128 14.20 16.30 -18.95
N CYS A 129 14.04 16.24 -17.63
CA CYS A 129 15.00 16.85 -16.71
C CYS A 129 16.41 16.26 -16.85
N LEU A 130 16.51 14.95 -16.99
CA LEU A 130 17.77 14.25 -17.22
C LEU A 130 18.42 14.69 -18.54
N VAL A 131 17.63 14.81 -19.61
CA VAL A 131 18.11 15.28 -20.92
C VAL A 131 18.59 16.72 -20.81
N ALA A 132 17.85 17.61 -20.16
CA ALA A 132 18.23 18.99 -19.94
C ALA A 132 19.55 19.12 -19.15
N LEU A 133 19.68 18.32 -18.08
CA LEU A 133 20.92 18.29 -17.28
C LEU A 133 22.11 17.82 -18.11
N SER A 134 21.93 16.78 -18.90
CA SER A 134 22.98 16.25 -19.79
C SER A 134 23.37 17.25 -20.86
N ALA A 135 22.40 17.94 -21.47
CA ALA A 135 22.60 18.96 -22.45
C ALA A 135 23.37 20.18 -21.88
N TRP A 136 23.06 20.61 -20.64
CA TRP A 136 23.81 21.67 -19.96
C TRP A 136 25.27 21.30 -19.70
N ILE A 137 25.53 20.04 -19.32
CA ILE A 137 26.92 19.58 -19.12
C ILE A 137 27.68 19.50 -20.43
N SER A 138 26.98 19.24 -21.55
CA SER A 138 27.56 19.18 -22.89
C SER A 138 27.58 20.55 -23.60
N ASP A 139 27.10 21.61 -22.95
CA ASP A 139 26.97 22.98 -23.49
C ASP A 139 26.03 23.09 -24.71
N ASP A 140 25.05 22.17 -24.79
CA ASP A 140 23.97 22.20 -25.81
C ASP A 140 22.74 22.93 -25.25
N LYS A 141 22.74 24.26 -25.47
CA LYS A 141 21.71 25.14 -24.93
C LYS A 141 20.34 24.90 -25.59
N ASP A 142 20.29 24.62 -26.88
CA ASP A 142 19.03 24.45 -27.63
C ASP A 142 18.29 23.18 -27.17
N LEU A 143 19.02 22.09 -26.98
CA LEU A 143 18.47 20.84 -26.45
C LEU A 143 18.05 21.01 -24.99
N ALA A 144 18.83 21.70 -24.17
CA ALA A 144 18.51 21.98 -22.77
C ALA A 144 17.19 22.74 -22.65
N ASP A 145 17.01 23.81 -23.40
CA ASP A 145 15.80 24.64 -23.36
C ASP A 145 14.55 23.88 -23.83
N LYS A 146 14.67 23.08 -24.89
CA LYS A 146 13.58 22.20 -25.34
C LYS A 146 13.21 21.17 -24.28
N ALA A 147 14.19 20.53 -23.67
CA ALA A 147 13.97 19.50 -22.66
C ALA A 147 13.37 20.08 -21.37
N VAL A 148 13.80 21.28 -20.94
CA VAL A 148 13.20 21.98 -19.79
C VAL A 148 11.74 22.31 -20.03
N LYS A 149 11.39 22.84 -21.21
CA LYS A 149 10.02 23.14 -21.60
C LYS A 149 9.13 21.87 -21.52
N GLU A 150 9.63 20.76 -22.04
CA GLU A 150 8.91 19.48 -21.97
C GLU A 150 8.78 18.97 -20.53
N ALA A 151 9.80 19.14 -19.68
CA ALA A 151 9.77 18.77 -18.26
C ALA A 151 8.69 19.56 -17.51
N ILE A 152 8.64 20.86 -17.71
CA ILE A 152 7.63 21.75 -17.13
C ILE A 152 6.23 21.32 -17.57
N LYS A 153 6.04 21.04 -18.85
CA LYS A 153 4.75 20.57 -19.38
C LYS A 153 4.29 19.26 -18.72
N ARG A 154 5.20 18.35 -18.43
CA ARG A 154 4.87 17.08 -17.77
C ARG A 154 4.56 17.24 -16.29
N ASN A 155 5.33 18.02 -15.57
CA ASN A 155 5.08 18.35 -14.16
C ASN A 155 5.93 19.55 -13.73
N ASP A 156 5.33 20.72 -13.68
CA ASP A 156 6.01 21.97 -13.38
C ASP A 156 6.54 22.00 -11.95
N GLU A 157 5.72 21.63 -10.98
CA GLU A 157 6.09 21.61 -9.56
C GLU A 157 7.38 20.80 -9.30
N LYS A 158 7.39 19.54 -9.73
CA LYS A 158 8.56 18.66 -9.54
C LYS A 158 9.77 19.11 -10.32
N THR A 159 9.56 19.64 -11.52
CA THR A 159 10.62 20.17 -12.38
C THR A 159 11.26 21.41 -11.78
N SER A 160 10.45 22.33 -11.26
CA SER A 160 10.93 23.55 -10.62
C SER A 160 11.71 23.26 -9.35
N LEU A 161 11.23 22.36 -8.51
CA LEU A 161 11.97 21.91 -7.33
C LEU A 161 13.29 21.23 -7.71
N PHE A 162 13.28 20.35 -8.70
CA PHE A 162 14.49 19.66 -9.18
C PHE A 162 15.57 20.65 -9.64
N PHE A 163 15.23 21.57 -10.52
CA PHE A 163 16.19 22.55 -11.02
C PHE A 163 16.59 23.59 -9.98
N GLY A 164 15.71 23.95 -9.05
CA GLY A 164 16.05 24.77 -7.91
C GLY A 164 17.19 24.16 -7.09
N LEU A 165 17.07 22.88 -6.75
CA LEU A 165 18.09 22.14 -6.01
C LEU A 165 19.38 21.93 -6.82
N ILE A 166 19.28 21.59 -8.11
CA ILE A 166 20.44 21.40 -8.99
C ILE A 166 21.22 22.71 -9.17
N CYS A 167 20.55 23.81 -9.43
CA CYS A 167 21.18 25.13 -9.55
C CYS A 167 21.85 25.54 -8.23
N ARG A 168 21.22 25.24 -7.10
CA ARG A 168 21.81 25.49 -5.78
C ARG A 168 23.10 24.69 -5.59
N ARG A 169 23.08 23.40 -5.90
CA ARG A 169 24.26 22.52 -5.83
C ARG A 169 25.38 22.98 -6.74
N ALA A 170 25.06 23.47 -7.94
CA ALA A 170 26.02 24.03 -8.90
C ALA A 170 26.43 25.48 -8.57
N ASN A 171 26.08 25.99 -7.38
CA ASN A 171 26.36 27.35 -6.93
C ASN A 171 25.79 28.47 -7.82
N ARG A 172 24.77 28.17 -8.63
CA ARG A 172 24.08 29.16 -9.50
C ARG A 172 22.91 29.77 -8.72
N LYS A 173 23.22 30.62 -7.75
CA LYS A 173 22.30 31.18 -6.75
C LYS A 173 21.08 31.86 -7.37
N ALA A 174 21.28 32.80 -8.31
CA ALA A 174 20.18 33.54 -8.93
C ALA A 174 19.21 32.64 -9.73
N ALA A 175 19.74 31.67 -10.48
CA ALA A 175 18.91 30.70 -11.19
C ALA A 175 18.14 29.80 -10.22
N SER A 176 18.78 29.38 -9.11
CA SER A 176 18.15 28.59 -8.06
C SER A 176 16.94 29.31 -7.45
N LEU A 177 17.09 30.60 -7.09
CA LEU A 177 15.99 31.40 -6.50
C LEU A 177 14.80 31.50 -7.45
N LYS A 178 15.02 31.74 -8.75
CA LYS A 178 13.93 31.80 -9.73
C LYS A 178 13.18 30.46 -9.85
N TRP A 179 13.89 29.34 -9.77
CA TRP A 179 13.26 28.02 -9.78
C TRP A 179 12.49 27.73 -8.50
N PHE A 180 13.00 28.13 -7.33
CA PHE A 180 12.26 28.00 -6.06
C PHE A 180 11.03 28.92 -6.02
N GLN A 181 11.15 30.16 -6.52
CA GLN A 181 9.99 31.02 -6.66
C GLN A 181 8.89 30.37 -7.49
N ARG A 182 9.26 29.87 -8.70
CA ARG A 182 8.32 29.14 -9.56
C ARG A 182 7.72 27.92 -8.88
N TYR A 183 8.51 27.19 -8.08
CA TYR A 183 8.02 26.06 -7.30
C TYR A 183 6.97 26.48 -6.28
N LEU A 184 7.21 27.55 -5.57
CA LEU A 184 6.27 28.10 -4.57
C LEU A 184 5.02 28.68 -5.22
N GLU A 185 5.13 29.35 -6.38
CA GLU A 185 3.99 29.84 -7.15
C GLU A 185 3.01 28.72 -7.58
N ASN A 186 3.50 27.51 -7.73
CA ASN A 186 2.70 26.33 -8.07
C ASN A 186 2.07 25.66 -6.83
N GLN A 187 2.29 26.18 -5.63
CA GLN A 187 1.70 25.63 -4.41
C GLN A 187 0.41 26.37 -4.05
N ASP A 188 -0.53 25.64 -3.43
CA ASP A 188 -1.71 26.23 -2.84
C ASP A 188 -1.39 26.70 -1.41
N SER A 189 -1.51 28.01 -1.14
CA SER A 189 -1.25 28.59 0.18
C SER A 189 -2.10 27.99 1.31
N ARG A 190 -3.27 27.42 0.97
CA ARG A 190 -4.20 26.79 1.91
C ARG A 190 -3.85 25.33 2.22
N HIS A 191 -3.21 24.65 1.30
CA HIS A 191 -2.91 23.21 1.36
C HIS A 191 -1.47 22.94 0.99
N LEU A 192 -0.53 23.45 1.77
CA LEU A 192 0.89 23.22 1.54
C LEU A 192 1.27 21.75 1.73
N ASP A 193 1.86 21.14 0.70
CA ASP A 193 2.45 19.80 0.82
C ASP A 193 3.66 19.86 1.78
N ARG A 194 3.91 18.76 2.48
CA ARG A 194 5.06 18.60 3.37
C ARG A 194 6.39 19.03 2.72
N LYS A 195 6.54 18.81 1.42
CA LYS A 195 7.75 19.21 0.68
C LYS A 195 7.89 20.73 0.59
N ALA A 196 6.80 21.45 0.37
CA ALA A 196 6.80 22.90 0.34
C ALA A 196 7.20 23.47 1.69
N VAL A 197 6.68 22.91 2.78
CA VAL A 197 7.05 23.30 4.16
C VAL A 197 8.54 23.06 4.40
N ILE A 198 9.11 21.92 3.97
CA ILE A 198 10.54 21.63 4.10
C ILE A 198 11.39 22.63 3.29
N VAL A 199 10.95 23.02 2.10
CA VAL A 199 11.66 24.03 1.29
C VAL A 199 11.64 25.40 1.96
N ILE A 200 10.51 25.80 2.51
CA ILE A 200 10.37 27.07 3.28
C ILE A 200 11.29 27.04 4.51
N ASP A 201 11.27 25.95 5.27
CA ASP A 201 12.11 25.78 6.45
C ASP A 201 13.61 25.82 6.10
N ALA A 202 14.01 25.11 5.04
CA ALA A 202 15.37 25.14 4.53
C ALA A 202 15.80 26.53 4.06
N PHE A 203 14.84 27.32 3.56
CA PHE A 203 15.08 28.71 3.17
C PHE A 203 15.26 29.60 4.41
N VAL A 204 14.36 29.53 5.37
CA VAL A 204 14.42 30.27 6.65
C VAL A 204 15.70 29.94 7.42
N SER A 205 16.11 28.66 7.42
CA SER A 205 17.36 28.20 8.02
C SER A 205 18.64 28.59 7.24
N GLY A 206 18.51 29.30 6.12
CA GLY A 206 19.64 29.75 5.29
C GLY A 206 20.32 28.65 4.47
N LEU A 207 19.81 27.42 4.49
CA LEU A 207 20.38 26.28 3.75
C LEU A 207 20.32 26.49 2.22
N LEU A 208 19.25 27.15 1.73
CA LEU A 208 19.07 27.46 0.32
C LEU A 208 19.72 28.77 -0.12
N GLY A 209 20.33 29.50 0.82
CA GLY A 209 21.03 30.79 0.59
C GLY A 209 20.15 31.99 0.85
N ALA A 210 20.76 33.20 0.76
CA ALA A 210 20.05 34.44 0.98
C ALA A 210 19.10 34.75 -0.18
N ASP A 211 17.94 35.30 0.13
CA ASP A 211 16.95 35.81 -0.82
C ASP A 211 17.36 37.22 -1.29
N SER A 212 18.40 37.29 -2.12
CA SER A 212 18.99 38.54 -2.59
C SER A 212 18.02 39.40 -3.38
N GLU A 213 16.99 38.80 -3.98
CA GLU A 213 16.00 39.50 -4.80
C GLU A 213 14.61 39.55 -4.09
N SER A 214 14.53 39.11 -2.84
CA SER A 214 13.30 39.04 -2.03
C SER A 214 12.14 38.28 -2.70
N LEU A 215 12.46 37.41 -3.66
CA LEU A 215 11.46 36.69 -4.46
C LEU A 215 10.65 35.69 -3.61
N ILE A 216 11.34 34.99 -2.76
CA ILE A 216 10.72 33.97 -1.88
C ILE A 216 9.94 34.66 -0.77
N SER A 217 10.54 35.70 -0.15
CA SER A 217 9.91 36.48 0.91
C SER A 217 8.62 37.16 0.43
N GLN A 218 8.61 37.68 -0.78
CA GLN A 218 7.42 38.27 -1.40
C GLN A 218 6.32 37.23 -1.62
N GLN A 219 6.66 36.04 -2.08
CA GLN A 219 5.70 34.97 -2.29
C GLN A 219 5.07 34.52 -0.95
N ILE A 220 5.88 34.37 0.09
CA ILE A 220 5.41 34.00 1.43
C ILE A 220 4.51 35.11 2.00
N SER A 221 4.89 36.39 1.86
CA SER A 221 4.08 37.52 2.30
C SER A 221 2.73 37.55 1.59
N LYS A 222 2.71 37.31 0.29
CA LYS A 222 1.46 37.21 -0.48
C LYS A 222 0.54 36.10 0.07
N TRP A 223 1.08 34.95 0.40
CA TRP A 223 0.28 33.86 1.00
C TRP A 223 -0.27 34.23 2.38
N ILE A 224 0.53 34.90 3.20
CA ILE A 224 0.08 35.38 4.51
C ILE A 224 -1.07 36.39 4.34
N GLU A 225 -0.98 37.30 3.37
CA GLU A 225 -2.06 38.24 3.07
C GLU A 225 -3.33 37.55 2.56
N GLU A 226 -3.18 36.56 1.68
CA GLU A 226 -4.30 35.75 1.18
C GLU A 226 -5.02 35.02 2.32
N ILE A 227 -4.27 34.41 3.25
CA ILE A 227 -4.82 33.68 4.40
C ILE A 227 -5.47 34.65 5.40
N MET A 228 -4.87 35.81 5.65
CA MET A 228 -5.40 36.81 6.59
C MET A 228 -6.66 37.50 6.09
N ASN A 229 -6.78 37.71 4.79
CA ASN A 229 -7.96 38.36 4.19
C ASN A 229 -9.19 37.43 4.15
N GLU A 230 -9.01 36.13 4.33
CA GLU A 230 -10.10 35.17 4.49
C GLU A 230 -10.49 35.07 5.98
N GLY A 231 -11.38 35.95 6.43
CA GLY A 231 -11.72 36.22 7.84
C GLY A 231 -12.12 35.07 8.77
N ASN A 232 -12.10 33.77 8.32
CA ASN A 232 -12.38 32.58 9.15
C ASN A 232 -11.42 31.43 8.89
N SER A 233 -10.41 31.60 8.07
CA SER A 233 -9.51 30.54 7.63
C SER A 233 -8.69 29.96 8.79
N MET A 234 -8.24 30.80 9.70
CA MET A 234 -7.37 30.41 10.82
C MET A 234 -8.13 29.61 11.91
N GLU A 235 -9.37 29.99 12.18
CA GLU A 235 -10.24 29.28 13.14
C GLU A 235 -10.65 27.90 12.57
N GLN A 236 -11.01 27.84 11.30
CA GLN A 236 -11.34 26.58 10.62
C GLN A 236 -10.15 25.61 10.55
N GLN A 237 -8.96 26.11 10.24
CA GLN A 237 -7.74 25.31 10.28
C GLN A 237 -7.44 24.79 11.69
N MET A 238 -7.56 25.61 12.70
CA MET A 238 -7.32 25.24 14.09
C MET A 238 -8.31 24.17 14.56
N GLU A 239 -9.56 24.24 14.09
CA GLU A 239 -10.58 23.23 14.38
C GLU A 239 -10.33 21.92 13.63
N GLN A 240 -9.92 21.98 12.37
CA GLN A 240 -9.47 20.80 11.60
C GLN A 240 -8.27 20.12 12.26
N TRP A 241 -7.30 20.88 12.75
CA TRP A 241 -6.14 20.34 13.46
C TRP A 241 -6.55 19.68 14.78
N LYS A 242 -7.41 20.33 15.59
CA LYS A 242 -7.95 19.74 16.82
C LYS A 242 -8.68 18.42 16.54
N ASN A 243 -9.51 18.39 15.51
CA ASN A 243 -10.24 17.19 15.09
C ASN A 243 -9.30 16.09 14.60
N THR A 244 -8.27 16.42 13.82
CA THR A 244 -7.27 15.46 13.33
C THR A 244 -6.42 14.88 14.46
N ILE A 245 -6.05 15.71 15.44
CA ILE A 245 -5.31 15.28 16.64
C ILE A 245 -6.19 14.40 17.53
N ALA A 246 -7.46 14.77 17.71
CA ALA A 246 -8.42 13.98 18.51
C ALA A 246 -8.71 12.59 17.89
N LEU A 247 -8.70 12.50 16.55
CA LEU A 247 -8.87 11.23 15.82
C LEU A 247 -7.60 10.35 15.88
N LYS A 248 -6.44 10.94 16.09
CA LYS A 248 -5.21 10.17 16.34
C LYS A 248 -5.19 9.74 17.79
N LYS A 249 -5.91 8.65 18.11
CA LYS A 249 -5.71 7.96 19.39
C LYS A 249 -4.22 7.67 19.54
N PRO A 250 -3.61 7.99 20.71
CA PRO A 250 -2.25 7.55 20.97
C PRO A 250 -2.22 6.03 20.79
N TYR A 251 -1.29 5.58 19.99
CA TYR A 251 -1.05 4.15 19.84
C TYR A 251 -0.64 3.65 21.22
N GLU A 252 -1.55 2.99 21.93
CA GLU A 252 -1.20 2.23 23.11
C GLU A 252 -0.29 1.10 22.62
N VAL A 253 0.98 1.36 22.58
CA VAL A 253 2.00 0.32 22.44
C VAL A 253 1.88 -0.49 23.73
N LYS A 254 1.09 -1.55 23.72
CA LYS A 254 1.25 -2.63 24.69
C LYS A 254 2.63 -3.24 24.40
N LEU A 255 3.64 -2.64 25.00
CA LEU A 255 4.96 -3.23 25.05
C LEU A 255 4.84 -4.43 25.99
N ASP A 256 4.75 -5.61 25.42
CA ASP A 256 4.88 -6.88 26.13
C ASP A 256 6.34 -7.10 26.61
N TYR A 257 6.92 -6.06 27.18
CA TYR A 257 8.28 -6.09 27.76
C TYR A 257 8.19 -5.78 29.26
N PRO A 258 7.82 -6.77 30.10
CA PRO A 258 7.64 -6.55 31.55
C PRO A 258 8.92 -6.08 32.26
N TYR A 259 10.09 -6.29 31.66
CA TYR A 259 11.35 -5.79 32.19
C TYR A 259 11.60 -4.31 31.88
N LEU A 260 11.09 -3.78 30.75
CA LEU A 260 11.18 -2.36 30.44
C LEU A 260 10.21 -1.51 31.28
N GLU A 261 9.02 -2.01 31.57
CA GLU A 261 8.10 -1.35 32.51
C GLU A 261 8.66 -1.22 33.93
N LYS A 262 9.48 -2.18 34.34
CA LYS A 262 10.06 -2.20 35.69
C LYS A 262 11.26 -1.25 35.83
N TYR A 263 11.91 -0.83 34.75
CA TYR A 263 13.15 -0.03 34.76
C TYR A 263 13.06 1.27 34.00
N SER A 264 11.90 1.62 33.38
CA SER A 264 11.63 2.92 32.80
C SER A 264 11.02 3.84 33.88
N LEU A 265 11.86 4.34 34.75
CA LEU A 265 11.58 5.48 35.63
C LEU A 265 12.22 6.73 35.05
#